data_a575f8ca2aa191d3ca75f408c587bec2
#
_entry.id   a575f8ca2aa191d3ca75f408c587bec2
#
_cell.length_a   1.000
_cell.length_b   1.000
_cell.length_c   1.000
_cell.angle_alpha   90.00
_cell.angle_beta   90.00
_cell.angle_gamma   90.00
#
_symmetry.space_group_name_H-M   'P 1'
#
loop_
_entity.id
_entity.type
_entity.pdbx_description
1 polymer ?
#
loop_
_entity_poly.entity_id
_entity_poly.type
_entity_poly.pdbx_seq_one_letter_code
_entity_poly.pdbx_strand_id
1 'polypeptide(L)'
;MADLSELRDPPVSAEVEADRPAVEVRGITKAFPGVVANNNIDLSVYGGEVHCVLGENGAGKSTLMNILSGMYQPDSGVIYIDGVEADIESPKDALEMGIGTVYQHPTLIPTFSVLENLLLGQGRGVAMDAKGALAGLKRIASDLGVEVDPHVQAGRLALGQQQQVEIIKALWGGSRVLILDEPTSMLTPQGITELMKALAQLKGRGLAVVFITHKLHEVLDIGDRVTVLRHGRVAGTLGPDVVHAMAREDLQKSIVDMMFGEEAAALAGVAEVRGEVTGHRS
;
A
#
# COMPACT_ATOMS: atom_id res chain seq x y z
N MET A 1 4.07 33.60 21.52
CA MET A 1 5.02 33.17 20.47
C MET A 1 5.44 31.77 20.84
N ALA A 2 4.74 30.78 20.32
CA ALA A 2 5.12 29.39 20.50
C ALA A 2 6.26 29.08 19.52
N ASP A 3 7.30 28.48 20.03
CA ASP A 3 8.51 28.12 19.33
C ASP A 3 8.18 27.06 18.24
N LEU A 4 8.33 27.46 16.99
CA LEU A 4 8.07 26.59 15.81
C LEU A 4 9.20 25.57 15.55
N SER A 5 10.15 25.42 16.47
CA SER A 5 11.26 24.46 16.38
C SER A 5 10.85 23.01 16.74
N GLU A 6 9.62 22.81 17.24
CA GLU A 6 9.08 21.49 17.55
C GLU A 6 8.11 20.93 16.48
N LEU A 7 8.18 21.40 15.25
CA LEU A 7 7.63 20.61 14.14
C LEU A 7 8.51 19.37 14.03
N ARG A 8 8.07 18.33 14.70
CA ARG A 8 8.67 17.00 14.74
C ARG A 8 9.13 16.61 13.35
N ASP A 9 10.45 16.62 13.17
CA ASP A 9 11.05 15.62 12.32
C ASP A 9 10.39 14.29 12.72
N PRO A 10 9.90 13.47 11.78
CA PRO A 10 9.54 12.11 12.15
C PRO A 10 10.74 11.60 12.94
N PRO A 11 10.53 10.98 14.11
CA PRO A 11 11.65 10.56 14.93
C PRO A 11 12.47 9.54 14.13
N VAL A 12 13.46 10.05 13.40
CA VAL A 12 14.62 9.30 12.94
C VAL A 12 15.53 9.28 14.15
N SER A 13 15.06 8.64 15.19
CA SER A 13 15.87 8.29 16.34
C SER A 13 15.26 7.03 16.90
N ALA A 14 15.89 6.03 16.61
CA ALA A 14 16.18 4.81 17.33
C ALA A 14 16.49 3.80 16.26
N GLU A 15 17.48 3.05 16.45
CA GLU A 15 17.51 1.64 16.18
C GLU A 15 16.14 1.05 16.54
N VAL A 16 15.15 1.24 15.62
CA VAL A 16 13.93 0.46 15.61
C VAL A 16 14.49 -0.95 15.51
N GLU A 17 14.28 -1.74 16.54
CA GLU A 17 14.54 -3.16 16.49
C GLU A 17 13.99 -3.63 15.15
N ALA A 18 14.88 -3.98 14.24
CA ALA A 18 14.55 -4.28 12.84
C ALA A 18 13.57 -5.47 12.70
N ASP A 19 13.15 -6.01 13.82
CA ASP A 19 12.32 -7.19 13.99
C ASP A 19 10.88 -6.88 14.42
N ARG A 20 10.54 -5.58 14.67
CA ARG A 20 9.19 -5.20 15.12
C ARG A 20 8.32 -4.69 13.97
N PRO A 21 7.13 -5.30 13.71
CA PRO A 21 6.25 -4.81 12.67
C PRO A 21 5.69 -3.41 13.03
N ALA A 22 5.62 -2.53 12.01
CA ALA A 22 4.95 -1.24 12.10
C ALA A 22 3.44 -1.42 12.25
N VAL A 23 2.87 -2.41 11.54
CA VAL A 23 1.48 -2.85 11.69
C VAL A 23 1.45 -4.37 11.73
N GLU A 24 0.71 -4.92 12.68
CA GLU A 24 0.42 -6.34 12.75
C GLU A 24 -1.08 -6.56 12.94
N VAL A 25 -1.67 -7.46 12.19
CA VAL A 25 -3.05 -7.93 12.40
C VAL A 25 -3.04 -9.40 12.77
N ARG A 26 -3.85 -9.76 13.75
CA ARG A 26 -3.97 -11.13 14.25
C ARG A 26 -5.42 -11.57 14.27
N GLY A 27 -5.72 -12.65 13.58
CA GLY A 27 -7.04 -13.29 13.56
C GLY A 27 -8.15 -12.43 12.95
N ILE A 28 -7.83 -11.46 12.09
CA ILE A 28 -8.82 -10.54 11.53
C ILE A 28 -9.87 -11.30 10.72
N THR A 29 -11.11 -11.15 11.15
CA THR A 29 -12.28 -11.74 10.46
C THR A 29 -13.29 -10.65 10.15
N LYS A 30 -13.83 -10.69 8.92
CA LYS A 30 -14.91 -9.81 8.47
C LYS A 30 -15.87 -10.56 7.58
N ALA A 31 -17.14 -10.55 8.00
CA ALA A 31 -18.23 -11.13 7.23
C ALA A 31 -19.20 -10.06 6.75
N PHE A 32 -19.78 -10.29 5.60
CA PHE A 32 -20.89 -9.53 5.05
C PHE A 32 -22.04 -10.53 4.77
N PRO A 33 -23.28 -10.07 4.55
CA PRO A 33 -24.38 -10.97 4.23
C PRO A 33 -24.03 -11.91 3.05
N GLY A 34 -23.96 -13.20 3.34
CA GLY A 34 -23.65 -14.24 2.35
C GLY A 34 -22.17 -14.51 2.04
N VAL A 35 -21.22 -13.77 2.63
CA VAL A 35 -19.79 -13.98 2.38
C VAL A 35 -18.91 -13.64 3.58
N VAL A 36 -17.94 -14.50 3.87
CA VAL A 36 -16.84 -14.19 4.79
C VAL A 36 -15.68 -13.64 3.96
N ALA A 37 -15.51 -12.32 3.97
CA ALA A 37 -14.52 -11.64 3.12
C ALA A 37 -13.10 -11.77 3.65
N ASN A 38 -12.92 -11.75 4.99
CA ASN A 38 -11.66 -12.11 5.66
C ASN A 38 -11.97 -13.12 6.75
N ASN A 39 -11.14 -14.14 6.88
CA ASN A 39 -11.37 -15.26 7.78
C ASN A 39 -10.04 -15.63 8.44
N ASN A 40 -9.85 -15.14 9.66
CA ASN A 40 -8.67 -15.37 10.48
C ASN A 40 -7.36 -14.96 9.76
N ILE A 41 -7.29 -13.69 9.34
CA ILE A 41 -6.12 -13.15 8.63
C ILE A 41 -5.08 -12.72 9.66
N ASP A 42 -3.86 -13.20 9.47
CA ASP A 42 -2.65 -12.73 10.14
C ASP A 42 -1.74 -12.06 9.11
N LEU A 43 -1.25 -10.86 9.40
CA LEU A 43 -0.36 -10.10 8.52
C LEU A 43 0.56 -9.20 9.35
N SER A 44 1.84 -9.17 9.02
CA SER A 44 2.83 -8.27 9.64
C SER A 44 3.51 -7.42 8.58
N VAL A 45 3.53 -6.11 8.78
CA VAL A 45 4.10 -5.10 7.87
C VAL A 45 5.26 -4.41 8.58
N TYR A 46 6.41 -4.37 7.94
CA TYR A 46 7.65 -3.84 8.54
C TYR A 46 8.08 -2.54 7.88
N GLY A 47 8.75 -1.68 8.66
CA GLY A 47 9.38 -0.47 8.13
C GLY A 47 10.51 -0.80 7.16
N GLY A 48 10.64 0.01 6.09
CA GLY A 48 11.68 -0.21 5.07
C GLY A 48 11.42 -1.38 4.12
N GLU A 49 10.20 -1.95 4.11
CA GLU A 49 9.79 -3.01 3.19
C GLU A 49 8.59 -2.58 2.33
N VAL A 50 8.54 -3.10 1.11
CA VAL A 50 7.31 -3.15 0.31
C VAL A 50 6.68 -4.54 0.49
N HIS A 51 5.62 -4.59 1.28
CA HIS A 51 4.83 -5.80 1.49
C HIS A 51 3.72 -5.87 0.44
N CYS A 52 3.88 -6.74 -0.54
CA CYS A 52 2.88 -6.98 -1.56
C CYS A 52 1.78 -7.92 -1.05
N VAL A 53 0.52 -7.47 -1.13
CA VAL A 53 -0.67 -8.30 -0.85
C VAL A 53 -1.32 -8.65 -2.18
N LEU A 54 -1.14 -9.89 -2.61
CA LEU A 54 -1.59 -10.40 -3.89
C LEU A 54 -2.80 -11.32 -3.73
N GLY A 55 -3.67 -11.36 -4.73
CA GLY A 55 -4.80 -12.28 -4.79
C GLY A 55 -5.77 -11.91 -5.91
N GLU A 56 -6.62 -12.83 -6.30
CA GLU A 56 -7.67 -12.59 -7.30
C GLU A 56 -8.72 -11.59 -6.80
N ASN A 57 -9.59 -11.16 -7.70
CA ASN A 57 -10.75 -10.34 -7.33
C ASN A 57 -11.66 -11.13 -6.39
N GLY A 58 -12.09 -10.51 -5.30
CA GLY A 58 -12.85 -11.19 -4.26
C GLY A 58 -12.03 -11.99 -3.23
N ALA A 59 -10.69 -11.99 -3.31
CA ALA A 59 -9.83 -12.68 -2.34
C ALA A 59 -9.83 -12.06 -0.93
N GLY A 60 -10.43 -10.88 -0.74
CA GLY A 60 -10.50 -10.19 0.56
C GLY A 60 -9.52 -9.05 0.74
N LYS A 61 -8.71 -8.70 -0.26
CA LYS A 61 -7.68 -7.64 -0.20
C LYS A 61 -8.26 -6.27 0.19
N SER A 62 -9.25 -5.77 -0.56
CA SER A 62 -9.85 -4.46 -0.30
C SER A 62 -10.61 -4.43 1.02
N THR A 63 -11.14 -5.56 1.50
CA THR A 63 -11.76 -5.64 2.83
C THR A 63 -10.73 -5.47 3.93
N LEU A 64 -9.59 -6.16 3.83
CA LEU A 64 -8.47 -6.02 4.77
C LEU A 64 -7.95 -4.58 4.78
N MET A 65 -7.80 -3.97 3.60
CA MET A 65 -7.46 -2.56 3.45
C MET A 65 -8.41 -1.63 4.19
N ASN A 66 -9.72 -1.82 3.94
CA ASN A 66 -10.75 -0.98 4.54
C ASN A 66 -10.79 -1.13 6.07
N ILE A 67 -10.36 -2.28 6.60
CA ILE A 67 -10.19 -2.47 8.04
C ILE A 67 -8.99 -1.65 8.53
N LEU A 68 -7.83 -1.78 7.91
CA LEU A 68 -6.62 -1.05 8.28
C LEU A 68 -6.76 0.47 8.11
N SER A 69 -7.58 0.91 7.16
CA SER A 69 -7.89 2.34 6.95
C SER A 69 -9.03 2.86 7.81
N GLY A 70 -9.62 2.04 8.69
CA GLY A 70 -10.74 2.45 9.57
C GLY A 70 -12.09 2.66 8.88
N MET A 71 -12.23 2.22 7.62
CA MET A 71 -13.50 2.26 6.89
C MET A 71 -14.45 1.15 7.33
N TYR A 72 -13.92 0.01 7.75
CA TYR A 72 -14.67 -1.12 8.29
C TYR A 72 -14.10 -1.54 9.64
N GLN A 73 -15.00 -1.94 10.56
CA GLN A 73 -14.59 -2.62 11.78
C GLN A 73 -14.48 -4.12 11.54
N PRO A 74 -13.44 -4.80 12.02
CA PRO A 74 -13.40 -6.25 12.01
C PRO A 74 -14.48 -6.83 12.92
N ASP A 75 -15.00 -8.01 12.60
CA ASP A 75 -15.94 -8.72 13.48
C ASP A 75 -15.20 -9.46 14.61
N SER A 76 -13.93 -9.80 14.39
CA SER A 76 -13.01 -10.33 15.39
C SER A 76 -11.56 -10.16 14.95
N GLY A 77 -10.62 -10.36 15.88
CA GLY A 77 -9.20 -10.17 15.71
C GLY A 77 -8.72 -8.87 16.31
N VAL A 78 -7.41 -8.62 16.26
CA VAL A 78 -6.76 -7.47 16.89
C VAL A 78 -5.76 -6.86 15.93
N ILE A 79 -5.65 -5.53 15.96
CA ILE A 79 -4.65 -4.75 15.21
C ILE A 79 -3.63 -4.20 16.21
N TYR A 80 -2.36 -4.31 15.88
CA TYR A 80 -1.27 -3.68 16.63
C TYR A 80 -0.54 -2.69 15.73
N ILE A 81 -0.22 -1.52 16.29
CA ILE A 81 0.63 -0.51 15.67
C ILE A 81 1.84 -0.31 16.56
N ASP A 82 3.04 -0.52 16.02
CA ASP A 82 4.30 -0.52 16.80
C ASP A 82 4.19 -1.42 18.05
N GLY A 83 3.46 -2.56 17.93
CA GLY A 83 3.22 -3.56 18.97
C GLY A 83 2.31 -3.11 20.10
N VAL A 84 1.62 -1.99 19.97
CA VAL A 84 0.56 -1.55 20.88
C VAL A 84 -0.79 -1.85 20.23
N GLU A 85 -1.68 -2.47 20.98
CA GLU A 85 -3.05 -2.74 20.51
C GLU A 85 -3.74 -1.43 20.12
N ALA A 86 -4.32 -1.40 18.93
CA ALA A 86 -4.91 -0.23 18.33
C ALA A 86 -6.38 -0.50 17.96
N ASP A 87 -7.25 0.43 18.35
CA ASP A 87 -8.64 0.46 17.92
C ASP A 87 -8.82 1.57 16.88
N ILE A 88 -9.05 1.17 15.63
CA ILE A 88 -9.16 2.07 14.49
C ILE A 88 -10.63 2.20 14.13
N GLU A 89 -11.33 3.16 14.72
CA GLU A 89 -12.78 3.35 14.50
C GLU A 89 -13.11 4.14 13.23
N SER A 90 -12.14 4.93 12.73
CA SER A 90 -12.35 5.81 11.57
C SER A 90 -11.07 6.00 10.74
N PRO A 91 -11.19 6.48 9.48
CA PRO A 91 -10.03 6.85 8.66
C PRO A 91 -9.16 7.95 9.30
N LYS A 92 -9.75 8.76 10.15
CA LYS A 92 -9.04 9.79 10.89
C LYS A 92 -8.14 9.15 11.95
N ASP A 93 -8.64 8.16 12.69
CA ASP A 93 -7.84 7.44 13.69
C ASP A 93 -6.69 6.69 13.03
N ALA A 94 -6.94 6.02 11.88
CA ALA A 94 -5.89 5.38 11.08
C ALA A 94 -4.77 6.37 10.74
N LEU A 95 -5.13 7.56 10.24
CA LEU A 95 -4.16 8.60 9.88
C LEU A 95 -3.42 9.15 11.12
N GLU A 96 -4.12 9.41 12.24
CA GLU A 96 -3.52 9.88 13.50
C GLU A 96 -2.56 8.82 14.08
N MET A 97 -2.81 7.53 13.83
CA MET A 97 -1.92 6.42 14.19
C MET A 97 -0.82 6.17 13.17
N GLY A 98 -0.74 6.97 12.10
CA GLY A 98 0.32 6.90 11.10
C GLY A 98 0.07 5.94 9.95
N ILE A 99 -1.18 5.52 9.71
CA ILE A 99 -1.57 4.72 8.54
C ILE A 99 -2.20 5.63 7.49
N GLY A 100 -1.54 5.85 6.38
CA GLY A 100 -2.06 6.56 5.22
C GLY A 100 -2.52 5.61 4.13
N THR A 101 -3.63 5.92 3.48
CA THR A 101 -4.21 5.08 2.43
C THR A 101 -4.37 5.89 1.15
N VAL A 102 -3.89 5.32 0.04
CA VAL A 102 -4.10 5.81 -1.32
C VAL A 102 -4.98 4.79 -2.03
N TYR A 103 -6.17 5.21 -2.39
CA TYR A 103 -7.17 4.36 -3.03
C TYR A 103 -6.93 4.28 -4.54
N GLN A 104 -7.50 3.26 -5.17
CA GLN A 104 -7.44 3.04 -6.62
C GLN A 104 -7.94 4.27 -7.42
N HIS A 105 -8.97 4.94 -6.92
CA HIS A 105 -9.47 6.19 -7.49
C HIS A 105 -9.05 7.37 -6.61
N PRO A 106 -8.44 8.43 -7.19
CA PRO A 106 -8.05 9.59 -6.42
C PRO A 106 -9.23 10.21 -5.66
N THR A 107 -8.99 10.57 -4.40
CA THR A 107 -9.98 11.20 -3.52
C THR A 107 -9.83 12.73 -3.48
N LEU A 108 -8.97 13.28 -4.32
CA LEU A 108 -8.75 14.73 -4.44
C LEU A 108 -10.02 15.43 -4.91
N ILE A 109 -10.27 16.62 -4.40
CA ILE A 109 -11.34 17.49 -4.88
C ILE A 109 -10.85 18.15 -6.17
N PRO A 110 -11.45 17.82 -7.34
CA PRO A 110 -10.90 18.21 -8.64
C PRO A 110 -10.84 19.72 -8.88
N THR A 111 -11.77 20.48 -8.28
CA THR A 111 -11.85 21.95 -8.39
C THR A 111 -10.87 22.68 -7.49
N PHE A 112 -10.30 22.01 -6.51
CA PHE A 112 -9.32 22.57 -5.59
C PHE A 112 -7.91 22.41 -6.15
N SER A 113 -7.04 23.35 -5.82
CA SER A 113 -5.60 23.25 -6.09
C SER A 113 -4.98 22.10 -5.27
N VAL A 114 -3.77 21.71 -5.66
CA VAL A 114 -2.99 20.72 -4.89
C VAL A 114 -2.84 21.18 -3.44
N LEU A 115 -2.45 22.44 -3.23
CA LEU A 115 -2.26 22.98 -1.89
C LEU A 115 -3.55 22.97 -1.05
N GLU A 116 -4.68 23.33 -1.65
CA GLU A 116 -5.99 23.27 -0.97
C GLU A 116 -6.39 21.83 -0.61
N ASN A 117 -6.10 20.86 -1.47
CA ASN A 117 -6.32 19.43 -1.16
C ASN A 117 -5.46 18.93 0.01
N LEU A 118 -4.22 19.41 0.15
CA LEU A 118 -3.37 19.09 1.31
C LEU A 118 -3.94 19.70 2.60
N LEU A 119 -4.43 20.94 2.53
CA LEU A 119 -4.96 21.65 3.68
C LEU A 119 -6.25 21.04 4.22
N LEU A 120 -7.09 20.46 3.36
CA LEU A 120 -8.36 19.81 3.76
C LEU A 120 -8.17 18.61 4.70
N GLY A 121 -7.04 17.92 4.63
CA GLY A 121 -6.74 16.77 5.49
C GLY A 121 -6.37 17.15 6.93
N GLN A 122 -6.15 18.43 7.22
CA GLN A 122 -5.77 18.89 8.54
C GLN A 122 -7.01 19.19 9.40
N GLY A 123 -7.60 18.14 9.96
CA GLY A 123 -8.67 18.29 10.97
C GLY A 123 -8.11 18.87 12.25
N ARG A 124 -8.50 20.10 12.57
CA ARG A 124 -8.70 20.75 13.87
C ARG A 124 -8.36 22.22 13.79
N GLY A 125 -9.34 23.15 13.79
CA GLY A 125 -9.39 24.48 14.44
C GLY A 125 -8.19 25.43 14.39
N VAL A 126 -7.11 25.03 13.77
CA VAL A 126 -5.89 25.82 13.57
C VAL A 126 -6.07 26.58 12.27
N ALA A 127 -5.82 27.87 12.29
CA ALA A 127 -5.73 28.68 11.08
C ALA A 127 -4.89 27.92 10.05
N MET A 128 -5.48 27.69 8.84
CA MET A 128 -4.84 26.91 7.77
C MET A 128 -3.42 27.43 7.55
N ASP A 129 -2.42 26.66 7.95
CA ASP A 129 -1.02 27.04 7.75
C ASP A 129 -0.60 26.74 6.31
N ALA A 130 -1.02 27.62 5.40
CA ALA A 130 -0.68 27.52 4.00
C ALA A 130 0.84 27.59 3.73
N LYS A 131 1.60 28.27 4.60
CA LYS A 131 3.07 28.34 4.47
C LYS A 131 3.72 27.02 4.86
N GLY A 132 3.29 26.41 5.96
CA GLY A 132 3.76 25.10 6.38
C GLY A 132 3.37 24.02 5.38
N ALA A 133 2.13 24.02 4.88
CA ALA A 133 1.68 23.08 3.85
C ALA A 133 2.48 23.23 2.54
N LEU A 134 2.78 24.44 2.10
CA LEU A 134 3.61 24.68 0.92
C LEU A 134 5.05 24.19 1.11
N ALA A 135 5.63 24.44 2.29
CA ALA A 135 6.97 23.95 2.61
C ALA A 135 7.01 22.43 2.68
N GLY A 136 6.03 21.82 3.32
CA GLY A 136 5.87 20.36 3.39
C GLY A 136 5.68 19.71 2.02
N LEU A 137 4.80 20.29 1.19
CA LEU A 137 4.61 19.85 -0.20
C LEU A 137 5.94 19.81 -0.96
N LYS A 138 6.69 20.92 -0.94
CA LYS A 138 7.98 21.03 -1.64
C LYS A 138 9.00 20.01 -1.12
N ARG A 139 9.09 19.84 0.20
CA ARG A 139 9.99 18.86 0.81
C ARG A 139 9.65 17.44 0.37
N ILE A 140 8.38 17.02 0.55
CA ILE A 140 7.95 15.66 0.22
C ILE A 140 8.05 15.41 -1.28
N ALA A 141 7.65 16.38 -2.13
CA ALA A 141 7.78 16.26 -3.58
C ALA A 141 9.25 16.07 -4.00
N SER A 142 10.17 16.85 -3.43
CA SER A 142 11.62 16.69 -3.62
C SER A 142 12.10 15.30 -3.16
N ASP A 143 11.59 14.83 -2.03
CA ASP A 143 11.90 13.53 -1.45
C ASP A 143 11.44 12.36 -2.33
N LEU A 144 10.36 12.56 -3.09
CA LEU A 144 9.82 11.60 -4.05
C LEU A 144 10.42 11.77 -5.46
N GLY A 145 11.24 12.81 -5.68
CA GLY A 145 11.79 13.14 -6.99
C GLY A 145 10.72 13.56 -8.01
N VAL A 146 9.61 14.16 -7.54
CA VAL A 146 8.49 14.61 -8.37
C VAL A 146 8.34 16.12 -8.34
N GLU A 147 7.89 16.70 -9.46
CA GLU A 147 7.55 18.12 -9.55
C GLU A 147 6.03 18.29 -9.47
N VAL A 148 5.57 19.11 -8.53
CA VAL A 148 4.15 19.38 -8.33
C VAL A 148 3.95 20.88 -8.19
N ASP A 149 3.12 21.48 -9.06
CA ASP A 149 2.69 22.87 -8.93
C ASP A 149 1.59 22.95 -7.83
N PRO A 150 1.83 23.66 -6.71
CA PRO A 150 0.87 23.77 -5.61
C PRO A 150 -0.44 24.47 -5.99
N HIS A 151 -0.44 25.26 -7.05
CA HIS A 151 -1.56 26.13 -7.45
C HIS A 151 -2.42 25.54 -8.58
N VAL A 152 -1.99 24.46 -9.21
CA VAL A 152 -2.79 23.79 -10.24
C VAL A 152 -3.98 23.06 -9.62
N GLN A 153 -5.14 23.13 -10.28
CA GLN A 153 -6.31 22.36 -9.88
C GLN A 153 -6.07 20.87 -10.06
N ALA A 154 -6.42 20.06 -9.06
CA ALA A 154 -6.19 18.61 -9.07
C ALA A 154 -6.83 17.93 -10.30
N GLY A 155 -8.01 18.40 -10.72
CA GLY A 155 -8.68 17.84 -11.91
C GLY A 155 -8.00 18.11 -13.25
N ARG A 156 -6.96 18.97 -13.29
CA ARG A 156 -6.14 19.23 -14.49
C ARG A 156 -4.88 18.36 -14.55
N LEU A 157 -4.57 17.68 -13.47
CA LEU A 157 -3.42 16.78 -13.40
C LEU A 157 -3.73 15.47 -14.12
N ALA A 158 -2.73 14.87 -14.75
CA ALA A 158 -2.82 13.50 -15.21
C ALA A 158 -3.03 12.55 -14.01
N LEU A 159 -3.66 11.39 -14.21
CA LEU A 159 -3.96 10.44 -13.13
C LEU A 159 -2.74 10.06 -12.31
N GLY A 160 -1.58 9.86 -12.95
CA GLY A 160 -0.32 9.58 -12.25
C GLY A 160 0.12 10.73 -11.34
N GLN A 161 -0.07 11.98 -11.77
CA GLN A 161 0.24 13.14 -10.94
C GLN A 161 -0.77 13.28 -9.79
N GLN A 162 -2.05 12.99 -10.01
CA GLN A 162 -3.04 12.97 -8.95
C GLN A 162 -2.66 11.95 -7.88
N GLN A 163 -2.19 10.77 -8.28
CA GLN A 163 -1.74 9.73 -7.36
C GLN A 163 -0.49 10.17 -6.57
N GLN A 164 0.46 10.84 -7.22
CA GLN A 164 1.61 11.43 -6.53
C GLN A 164 1.17 12.44 -5.47
N VAL A 165 0.16 13.26 -5.76
CA VAL A 165 -0.43 14.21 -4.80
C VAL A 165 -1.11 13.48 -3.64
N GLU A 166 -1.82 12.36 -3.88
CA GLU A 166 -2.41 11.54 -2.82
C GLU A 166 -1.33 10.95 -1.88
N ILE A 167 -0.23 10.47 -2.45
CA ILE A 167 0.92 9.99 -1.65
C ILE A 167 1.50 11.12 -0.82
N ILE A 168 1.71 12.29 -1.42
CA ILE A 168 2.21 13.48 -0.72
C ILE A 168 1.26 13.87 0.42
N LYS A 169 -0.05 13.83 0.18
CA LYS A 169 -1.08 14.14 1.18
C LYS A 169 -1.03 13.17 2.36
N ALA A 170 -0.92 11.86 2.10
CA ALA A 170 -0.77 10.86 3.14
C ALA A 170 0.50 11.09 3.98
N LEU A 171 1.64 11.32 3.33
CA LEU A 171 2.91 11.58 4.00
C LEU A 171 2.91 12.91 4.77
N TRP A 172 2.26 13.95 4.23
CA TRP A 172 2.04 15.22 4.93
C TRP A 172 1.22 15.04 6.21
N GLY A 173 0.26 14.10 6.19
CA GLY A 173 -0.50 13.68 7.37
C GLY A 173 0.32 12.94 8.44
N GLY A 174 1.60 12.64 8.19
CA GLY A 174 2.49 11.97 9.14
C GLY A 174 2.47 10.44 9.04
N SER A 175 2.03 9.88 7.91
CA SER A 175 1.97 8.43 7.73
C SER A 175 3.36 7.79 7.77
N ARG A 176 3.47 6.71 8.52
CA ARG A 176 4.64 5.81 8.61
C ARG A 176 4.39 4.49 7.90
N VAL A 177 3.13 4.17 7.71
CA VAL A 177 2.64 3.06 6.90
C VAL A 177 1.81 3.62 5.76
N LEU A 178 2.16 3.29 4.53
CA LEU A 178 1.46 3.73 3.34
C LEU A 178 0.81 2.52 2.67
N ILE A 179 -0.50 2.53 2.60
CA ILE A 179 -1.27 1.50 1.92
C ILE A 179 -1.67 2.01 0.54
N LEU A 180 -1.39 1.24 -0.51
CA LEU A 180 -1.67 1.55 -1.91
C LEU A 180 -2.58 0.46 -2.49
N ASP A 181 -3.80 0.83 -2.85
CA ASP A 181 -4.78 -0.10 -3.43
C ASP A 181 -4.78 -0.02 -4.95
N GLU A 182 -4.27 -1.05 -5.61
CA GLU A 182 -4.13 -1.19 -7.06
C GLU A 182 -3.57 0.08 -7.74
N PRO A 183 -2.46 0.64 -7.25
CA PRO A 183 -2.03 1.99 -7.60
C PRO A 183 -1.60 2.14 -9.06
N THR A 184 -1.40 1.05 -9.77
CA THR A 184 -0.95 1.06 -11.19
C THR A 184 -2.09 0.90 -12.18
N SER A 185 -3.32 0.65 -11.72
CA SER A 185 -4.44 0.28 -12.59
C SER A 185 -4.81 1.35 -13.61
N MET A 186 -4.57 2.62 -13.28
CA MET A 186 -4.90 3.77 -14.13
C MET A 186 -3.66 4.51 -14.67
N LEU A 187 -2.46 3.96 -14.46
CA LEU A 187 -1.22 4.61 -14.85
C LEU A 187 -0.74 4.19 -16.23
N THR A 188 -0.09 5.13 -16.92
CA THR A 188 0.72 4.81 -18.10
C THR A 188 1.98 4.04 -17.68
N PRO A 189 2.66 3.33 -18.60
CA PRO A 189 3.93 2.66 -18.29
C PRO A 189 4.99 3.60 -17.69
N GLN A 190 5.05 4.85 -18.15
CA GLN A 190 5.92 5.87 -17.57
C GLN A 190 5.51 6.20 -16.13
N GLY A 191 4.21 6.42 -15.87
CA GLY A 191 3.69 6.68 -14.52
C GLY A 191 3.96 5.54 -13.55
N ILE A 192 3.89 4.28 -14.01
CA ILE A 192 4.29 3.11 -13.21
C ILE A 192 5.76 3.20 -12.83
N THR A 193 6.64 3.51 -13.80
CA THR A 193 8.08 3.64 -13.52
C THR A 193 8.37 4.74 -12.51
N GLU A 194 7.68 5.88 -12.60
CA GLU A 194 7.81 6.99 -11.65
C GLU A 194 7.32 6.59 -10.25
N LEU A 195 6.17 5.93 -10.16
CA LEU A 195 5.65 5.40 -8.89
C LEU A 195 6.64 4.43 -8.23
N MET A 196 7.17 3.45 -8.99
CA MET A 196 8.13 2.47 -8.46
C MET A 196 9.39 3.13 -7.92
N LYS A 197 9.91 4.17 -8.59
CA LYS A 197 11.05 4.96 -8.09
C LYS A 197 10.71 5.69 -6.80
N ALA A 198 9.54 6.31 -6.72
CA ALA A 198 9.09 7.00 -5.51
C ALA A 198 8.96 6.03 -4.32
N LEU A 199 8.38 4.84 -4.54
CA LEU A 199 8.25 3.82 -3.50
C LEU A 199 9.62 3.29 -3.03
N ALA A 200 10.57 3.10 -3.94
CA ALA A 200 11.94 2.70 -3.58
C ALA A 200 12.63 3.76 -2.69
N GLN A 201 12.42 5.06 -2.96
CA GLN A 201 12.94 6.15 -2.12
C GLN A 201 12.29 6.17 -0.74
N LEU A 202 10.97 6.00 -0.67
CA LEU A 202 10.23 5.95 0.59
C LEU A 202 10.66 4.75 1.45
N LYS A 203 10.77 3.57 0.84
CA LYS A 203 11.32 2.38 1.48
C LYS A 203 12.71 2.63 2.06
N GLY A 204 13.61 3.24 1.28
CA GLY A 204 14.97 3.57 1.73
C GLY A 204 15.03 4.53 2.92
N ARG A 205 13.92 5.21 3.25
CA ARG A 205 13.74 6.08 4.42
C ARG A 205 13.04 5.40 5.59
N GLY A 206 12.81 4.10 5.51
CA GLY A 206 12.18 3.32 6.57
C GLY A 206 10.65 3.32 6.56
N LEU A 207 10.00 3.88 5.52
CA LEU A 207 8.55 3.80 5.40
C LEU A 207 8.11 2.35 5.15
N ALA A 208 7.08 1.91 5.83
CA ALA A 208 6.41 0.65 5.56
C ALA A 208 5.41 0.85 4.41
N VAL A 209 5.47 0.02 3.37
CA VAL A 209 4.55 0.11 2.23
C VAL A 209 3.76 -1.18 2.10
N VAL A 210 2.43 -1.10 2.11
CA VAL A 210 1.53 -2.19 1.72
C VAL A 210 1.07 -1.93 0.30
N PHE A 211 1.48 -2.79 -0.62
CA PHE A 211 1.19 -2.66 -2.05
C PHE A 211 0.19 -3.75 -2.46
N ILE A 212 -1.05 -3.37 -2.71
CA ILE A 212 -2.11 -4.30 -3.06
C ILE A 212 -2.27 -4.37 -4.56
N THR A 213 -2.20 -5.56 -5.11
CA THR A 213 -2.33 -5.78 -6.54
C THR A 213 -2.88 -7.18 -6.84
N HIS A 214 -3.37 -7.38 -8.05
CA HIS A 214 -3.67 -8.69 -8.63
C HIS A 214 -2.66 -9.05 -9.75
N LYS A 215 -1.68 -8.18 -10.00
CA LYS A 215 -0.72 -8.32 -11.11
C LYS A 215 0.61 -8.87 -10.59
N LEU A 216 0.88 -10.12 -10.95
CA LEU A 216 2.07 -10.84 -10.49
C LEU A 216 3.39 -10.15 -10.84
N HIS A 217 3.50 -9.56 -12.05
CA HIS A 217 4.74 -8.91 -12.48
C HIS A 217 5.11 -7.71 -11.59
N GLU A 218 4.12 -6.97 -11.06
CA GLU A 218 4.38 -5.86 -10.14
C GLU A 218 4.99 -6.36 -8.82
N VAL A 219 4.48 -7.48 -8.31
CA VAL A 219 5.01 -8.12 -7.11
C VAL A 219 6.46 -8.54 -7.29
N LEU A 220 6.77 -9.13 -8.46
CA LEU A 220 8.13 -9.58 -8.81
C LEU A 220 9.12 -8.41 -9.03
N ASP A 221 8.62 -7.21 -9.32
CA ASP A 221 9.44 -6.02 -9.59
C ASP A 221 9.75 -5.19 -8.33
N ILE A 222 8.83 -5.15 -7.35
CA ILE A 222 8.97 -4.24 -6.20
C ILE A 222 8.87 -4.92 -4.83
N GLY A 223 8.28 -6.12 -4.75
CA GLY A 223 7.99 -6.78 -3.48
C GLY A 223 9.24 -7.23 -2.74
N ASP A 224 9.34 -6.86 -1.46
CA ASP A 224 10.30 -7.44 -0.52
C ASP A 224 9.66 -8.61 0.25
N ARG A 225 8.40 -8.48 0.60
CA ARG A 225 7.57 -9.49 1.25
C ARG A 225 6.30 -9.69 0.45
N VAL A 226 5.84 -10.92 0.33
CA VAL A 226 4.64 -11.25 -0.46
C VAL A 226 3.69 -12.07 0.39
N THR A 227 2.46 -11.60 0.55
CA THR A 227 1.35 -12.39 1.12
C THR A 227 0.30 -12.62 0.06
N VAL A 228 -0.06 -13.88 -0.16
CA VAL A 228 -1.12 -14.27 -1.08
C VAL A 228 -2.41 -14.50 -0.32
N LEU A 229 -3.46 -13.76 -0.67
CA LEU A 229 -4.82 -13.98 -0.18
C LEU A 229 -5.62 -14.81 -1.20
N ARG A 230 -6.35 -15.80 -0.69
CA ARG A 230 -7.25 -16.64 -1.47
C ARG A 230 -8.49 -17.00 -0.64
N HIS A 231 -9.67 -16.75 -1.18
CA HIS A 231 -10.95 -17.03 -0.51
C HIS A 231 -11.04 -16.47 0.94
N GLY A 232 -10.57 -15.25 1.13
CA GLY A 232 -10.61 -14.58 2.43
C GLY A 232 -9.59 -15.11 3.45
N ARG A 233 -8.60 -15.89 3.05
CA ARG A 233 -7.56 -16.45 3.92
C ARG A 233 -6.17 -16.16 3.37
N VAL A 234 -5.17 -16.17 4.23
CA VAL A 234 -3.76 -16.19 3.81
C VAL A 234 -3.44 -17.59 3.27
N ALA A 235 -3.12 -17.67 1.98
CA ALA A 235 -2.68 -18.90 1.34
C ALA A 235 -1.19 -19.16 1.60
N GLY A 236 -0.40 -18.09 1.77
CA GLY A 236 1.01 -18.17 2.14
C GLY A 236 1.64 -16.80 2.21
N THR A 237 2.79 -16.72 2.90
CA THR A 237 3.64 -15.53 2.99
C THR A 237 5.09 -15.90 2.71
N LEU A 238 5.75 -15.11 1.86
CA LEU A 238 7.19 -15.21 1.57
C LEU A 238 7.87 -13.98 2.16
N GLY A 239 8.84 -14.20 3.05
CA GLY A 239 9.65 -13.14 3.65
C GLY A 239 10.74 -12.62 2.71
N PRO A 240 11.40 -11.50 3.07
CA PRO A 240 12.44 -10.88 2.23
C PRO A 240 13.61 -11.81 1.94
N ASP A 241 14.01 -12.61 2.91
CA ASP A 241 15.05 -13.62 2.79
C ASP A 241 14.76 -14.64 1.67
N VAL A 242 13.49 -15.05 1.55
CA VAL A 242 13.03 -15.97 0.50
C VAL A 242 12.88 -15.25 -0.83
N VAL A 243 12.19 -14.09 -0.83
CA VAL A 243 11.91 -13.31 -2.06
C VAL A 243 13.21 -12.91 -2.76
N HIS A 244 14.23 -12.45 -2.00
CA HIS A 244 15.49 -11.99 -2.58
C HIS A 244 16.46 -13.14 -2.92
N ALA A 245 16.31 -14.32 -2.30
CA ALA A 245 17.18 -15.46 -2.57
C ALA A 245 16.70 -16.34 -3.73
N MET A 246 15.40 -16.34 -4.03
CA MET A 246 14.82 -17.18 -5.09
C MET A 246 15.11 -16.61 -6.49
N ALA A 247 15.33 -17.49 -7.48
CA ALA A 247 15.28 -17.08 -8.87
C ALA A 247 13.86 -16.59 -9.23
N ARG A 248 13.78 -15.58 -10.12
CA ARG A 248 12.50 -14.93 -10.49
C ARG A 248 11.44 -15.93 -10.95
N GLU A 249 11.84 -16.94 -11.71
CA GLU A 249 10.96 -18.00 -12.22
C GLU A 249 10.39 -18.88 -11.09
N ASP A 250 11.24 -19.25 -10.12
CA ASP A 250 10.83 -20.06 -8.98
C ASP A 250 9.92 -19.28 -8.04
N LEU A 251 10.23 -17.97 -7.82
CA LEU A 251 9.37 -17.07 -7.06
C LEU A 251 8.00 -16.92 -7.72
N GLN A 252 7.98 -16.71 -9.05
CA GLN A 252 6.75 -16.62 -9.82
C GLN A 252 5.92 -17.90 -9.66
N LYS A 253 6.53 -19.06 -9.82
CA LYS A 253 5.86 -20.36 -9.66
C LYS A 253 5.29 -20.53 -8.25
N SER A 254 6.08 -20.24 -7.23
CA SER A 254 5.64 -20.34 -5.82
C SER A 254 4.41 -19.46 -5.54
N ILE A 255 4.41 -18.23 -6.05
CA ILE A 255 3.27 -17.30 -5.89
C ILE A 255 2.04 -17.84 -6.64
N VAL A 256 2.19 -18.34 -7.88
CA VAL A 256 1.10 -18.92 -8.67
C VAL A 256 0.51 -20.14 -7.97
N ASP A 257 1.34 -21.01 -7.42
CA ASP A 257 0.89 -22.19 -6.66
C ASP A 257 0.06 -21.79 -5.43
N MET A 258 0.44 -20.72 -4.74
CA MET A 258 -0.36 -20.17 -3.63
C MET A 258 -1.68 -19.54 -4.10
N MET A 259 -1.68 -18.85 -5.26
CA MET A 259 -2.90 -18.23 -5.79
C MET A 259 -3.96 -19.22 -6.22
N PHE A 260 -3.56 -20.29 -6.91
CA PHE A 260 -4.47 -21.23 -7.55
C PHE A 260 -4.54 -22.60 -6.87
N GLY A 261 -3.54 -22.97 -6.06
CA GLY A 261 -3.34 -24.30 -5.50
C GLY A 261 -2.64 -25.24 -6.49
N GLU A 262 -1.99 -26.28 -5.97
CA GLU A 262 -1.15 -27.20 -6.76
C GLU A 262 -1.89 -27.89 -7.91
N GLU A 263 -3.17 -28.20 -7.75
CA GLU A 263 -3.96 -28.86 -8.81
C GLU A 263 -4.24 -27.95 -10.02
N ALA A 264 -4.48 -26.65 -9.80
CA ALA A 264 -4.73 -25.71 -10.88
C ALA A 264 -3.44 -25.33 -11.63
N ALA A 265 -2.31 -25.25 -10.92
CA ALA A 265 -1.00 -25.04 -11.52
C ALA A 265 -0.59 -26.21 -12.44
N ALA A 266 -0.89 -27.46 -12.05
CA ALA A 266 -0.65 -28.64 -12.88
C ALA A 266 -1.48 -28.63 -14.17
N LEU A 267 -2.72 -28.12 -14.13
CA LEU A 267 -3.59 -28.01 -15.31
C LEU A 267 -3.13 -26.90 -16.27
N ALA A 268 -2.61 -25.78 -15.76
CA ALA A 268 -2.05 -24.71 -16.57
C ALA A 268 -0.77 -25.16 -17.29
N GLY A 269 0.13 -25.87 -16.61
CA GLY A 269 1.34 -26.44 -17.23
C GLY A 269 1.05 -27.49 -18.31
N VAL A 270 -0.05 -28.26 -18.17
CA VAL A 270 -0.48 -29.23 -19.21
C VAL A 270 -1.06 -28.52 -20.45
N ALA A 271 -1.64 -27.33 -20.29
CA ALA A 271 -2.17 -26.54 -21.41
C ALA A 271 -1.05 -25.94 -22.27
N GLU A 272 0.04 -25.47 -21.65
CA GLU A 272 1.22 -24.95 -22.38
C GLU A 272 1.93 -26.06 -23.16
N VAL A 273 2.11 -27.24 -22.57
CA VAL A 273 2.73 -28.38 -23.26
C VAL A 273 1.88 -28.89 -24.44
N ARG A 274 0.54 -28.75 -24.38
CA ARG A 274 -0.33 -29.14 -25.53
C ARG A 274 -0.34 -28.09 -26.64
N GLY A 275 -0.06 -26.80 -26.33
CA GLY A 275 0.05 -25.74 -27.34
C GLY A 275 1.29 -25.89 -28.24
N GLU A 276 2.39 -26.40 -27.74
CA GLU A 276 3.63 -26.59 -28.52
C GLU A 276 3.62 -27.83 -29.42
N VAL A 277 2.79 -28.84 -29.09
CA VAL A 277 2.74 -30.10 -29.90
C VAL A 277 1.86 -29.97 -31.16
N THR A 278 0.99 -28.98 -31.26
CA THR A 278 0.11 -28.77 -32.42
C THR A 278 0.68 -27.84 -33.51
N GLY A 279 1.87 -27.26 -33.30
CA GLY A 279 2.53 -26.30 -34.21
C GLY A 279 3.39 -26.91 -35.31
N HIS A 280 3.51 -28.25 -35.43
CA HIS A 280 4.34 -28.88 -36.46
C HIS A 280 3.56 -29.96 -37.22
N ARG A 281 2.66 -29.57 -38.09
CA ARG A 281 2.20 -30.34 -39.28
C ARG A 281 1.42 -29.43 -40.22
N SER A 282 2.08 -28.83 -41.16
CA SER A 282 1.72 -28.69 -42.59
C SER A 282 2.77 -27.87 -43.31
#